data_cc5306879003ea3a8750cc518b3910e2
#
_entry.id   cc5306879003ea3a8750cc518b3910e2
#
_cell.length_a   1.000
_cell.length_b   1.000
_cell.length_c   1.000
_cell.angle_alpha   90.00
_cell.angle_beta   90.00
_cell.angle_gamma   90.00
#
_symmetry.space_group_name_H-M   'P 1'
#
loop_
_entity.id
_entity.type
_entity.pdbx_description
1 polymer ?
#
loop_
_entity_poly.entity_id
_entity_poly.type
_entity_poly.pdbx_seq_one_letter_code
_entity_poly.pdbx_strand_id
1 'polypeptide(L)'
;EEITRWSRDNTIQQTGNIKYAPFARNEHFFKKHAEKMLIINGVDCQTNAHLTGQIVSWSGRTSGGLPSITALNSAVNGPGLPLSYISFGGFSRTERVTRATMLSPQINELKQLLASNVTGQGPIVNADIWGLIREINISDARDYLAQEKLIGGNVRLGRAYLESLLGTDEIRELADKLPDEGNGGFSQDELLKQQAFFAVKAFQSGLSASADLNVMSNFDSHDNNDTEQADSLSVLTEGIDYLWDAAEEAGIADRLFVVVGSDFSRTPFYNSAEGKDHWPYGSYMIMEKGANFTNRVIGGTDERQFGLKVDPSTLELSNSGSRILPSHVHSAMRSYLGLDRSELVNPFPLNDTEKFNFFS
;
A
#
# COMPACT_ATOMS: atom_id res chain seq x y z
N GLU A 1 -6.73 35.79 5.91
CA GLU A 1 -5.74 34.71 5.90
C GLU A 1 -5.63 34.14 4.50
N GLU A 2 -4.41 33.90 4.07
CA GLU A 2 -4.12 33.39 2.74
C GLU A 2 -4.36 31.87 2.71
N ILE A 3 -5.32 31.40 1.92
CA ILE A 3 -5.69 30.01 1.88
C ILE A 3 -4.72 29.20 1.01
N THR A 4 -4.34 29.75 -0.15
CA THR A 4 -3.30 29.16 -1.00
C THR A 4 -2.59 30.27 -1.78
N ARG A 5 -1.26 30.28 -1.78
CA ARG A 5 -0.46 31.21 -2.59
C ARG A 5 -0.40 30.77 -4.02
N TRP A 6 -0.32 29.50 -4.21
CA TRP A 6 -0.19 28.85 -5.48
C TRP A 6 -1.39 29.02 -6.41
N SER A 7 -2.61 28.99 -5.88
CA SER A 7 -3.84 29.09 -6.69
C SER A 7 -4.08 30.48 -7.31
N ARG A 8 -3.36 31.51 -6.87
CA ARG A 8 -3.51 32.85 -7.44
C ARG A 8 -3.15 32.94 -8.91
N ASP A 9 -2.09 32.24 -9.28
CA ASP A 9 -1.45 32.40 -10.60
C ASP A 9 -1.66 31.16 -11.48
N ASN A 10 -2.39 30.16 -10.99
CA ASN A 10 -2.56 28.89 -11.68
C ASN A 10 -4.03 28.54 -11.89
N THR A 11 -4.34 28.00 -13.06
CA THR A 11 -5.68 27.53 -13.41
C THR A 11 -5.80 26.04 -13.14
N ILE A 12 -6.89 25.63 -12.46
CA ILE A 12 -7.21 24.21 -12.26
C ILE A 12 -7.26 23.52 -13.62
N GLN A 13 -6.57 22.41 -13.73
CA GLN A 13 -6.55 21.56 -14.92
C GLN A 13 -7.53 20.39 -14.75
N GLN A 14 -7.88 19.77 -15.87
CA GLN A 14 -8.77 18.61 -15.88
C GLN A 14 -8.31 17.60 -16.94
N THR A 15 -8.35 16.32 -16.56
CA THR A 15 -8.18 15.18 -17.47
C THR A 15 -9.31 14.20 -17.21
N GLY A 16 -10.08 13.87 -18.23
CA GLY A 16 -11.31 13.12 -18.03
C GLY A 16 -12.25 13.84 -17.05
N ASN A 17 -12.69 13.12 -16.03
CA ASN A 17 -13.55 13.67 -14.97
C ASN A 17 -12.76 14.16 -13.74
N ILE A 18 -11.42 14.08 -13.76
CA ILE A 18 -10.57 14.43 -12.62
C ILE A 18 -10.03 15.85 -12.80
N LYS A 19 -10.34 16.72 -11.83
CA LYS A 19 -9.77 18.07 -11.71
C LYS A 19 -8.58 18.03 -10.76
N TYR A 20 -7.53 18.73 -11.09
CA TYR A 20 -6.31 18.80 -10.30
C TYR A 20 -5.63 20.17 -10.41
N ALA A 21 -4.84 20.44 -9.40
CA ALA A 21 -3.92 21.56 -9.41
C ALA A 21 -2.69 21.22 -10.24
N PRO A 22 -2.24 22.03 -11.23
CA PRO A 22 -1.00 21.79 -11.99
C PRO A 22 0.24 22.10 -11.13
N PHE A 23 0.33 21.52 -9.96
CA PHE A 23 1.35 21.68 -8.95
C PHE A 23 2.31 20.48 -8.99
N ALA A 24 3.60 20.71 -8.80
CA ALA A 24 4.63 19.69 -8.93
C ALA A 24 4.52 18.95 -10.28
N ARG A 25 4.44 17.62 -10.28
CA ARG A 25 4.28 16.80 -11.49
C ARG A 25 2.83 16.39 -11.78
N ASN A 26 1.87 16.99 -11.12
CA ASN A 26 0.46 16.58 -11.20
C ASN A 26 -0.07 16.56 -12.63
N GLU A 27 0.29 17.54 -13.48
CA GLU A 27 -0.19 17.58 -14.86
C GLU A 27 0.21 16.33 -15.65
N HIS A 28 1.48 15.94 -15.58
CA HIS A 28 1.99 14.74 -16.23
C HIS A 28 1.28 13.49 -15.71
N PHE A 29 1.21 13.37 -14.37
CA PHE A 29 0.66 12.21 -13.68
C PHE A 29 -0.83 11.99 -13.99
N PHE A 30 -1.64 13.04 -13.86
CA PHE A 30 -3.08 12.91 -14.13
C PHE A 30 -3.38 12.71 -15.61
N LYS A 31 -2.64 13.34 -16.53
CA LYS A 31 -2.79 13.08 -17.97
C LYS A 31 -2.54 11.61 -18.34
N LYS A 32 -1.58 10.97 -17.68
CA LYS A 32 -1.22 9.56 -17.95
C LYS A 32 -2.15 8.56 -17.27
N HIS A 33 -2.67 8.89 -16.10
CA HIS A 33 -3.30 7.90 -15.22
C HIS A 33 -4.77 8.16 -14.86
N ALA A 34 -5.38 9.29 -15.25
CA ALA A 34 -6.77 9.62 -14.87
C ALA A 34 -7.77 8.50 -15.18
N GLU A 35 -7.61 7.82 -16.32
CA GLU A 35 -8.48 6.72 -16.73
C GLU A 35 -8.39 5.47 -15.82
N LYS A 36 -7.39 5.41 -14.93
CA LYS A 36 -7.21 4.31 -13.97
C LYS A 36 -7.61 4.72 -12.54
N MET A 37 -8.10 5.94 -12.32
CA MET A 37 -8.23 6.52 -10.98
C MET A 37 -9.68 6.65 -10.53
N LEU A 38 -9.92 6.29 -9.28
CA LEU A 38 -11.02 6.76 -8.45
C LEU A 38 -10.44 7.61 -7.33
N ILE A 39 -10.89 8.84 -7.21
CA ILE A 39 -10.55 9.75 -6.11
C ILE A 39 -11.73 9.84 -5.16
N ILE A 40 -11.53 9.52 -3.88
CA ILE A 40 -12.53 9.68 -2.82
C ILE A 40 -12.06 10.82 -1.93
N ASN A 41 -12.73 11.97 -2.03
CA ASN A 41 -12.38 13.19 -1.30
C ASN A 41 -13.25 13.42 -0.06
N GLY A 42 -12.74 14.23 0.86
CA GLY A 42 -13.50 14.66 2.04
C GLY A 42 -13.75 13.53 3.04
N VAL A 43 -12.83 12.56 3.09
CA VAL A 43 -12.88 11.45 4.04
C VAL A 43 -12.50 11.95 5.41
N ASP A 44 -13.41 11.84 6.38
CA ASP A 44 -13.23 12.26 7.77
C ASP A 44 -12.43 11.19 8.54
N CYS A 45 -11.14 11.42 8.72
CA CYS A 45 -10.24 10.52 9.47
C CYS A 45 -10.48 10.57 11.00
N GLN A 46 -11.30 11.50 11.47
CA GLN A 46 -11.68 11.67 12.89
C GLN A 46 -10.49 11.92 13.85
N THR A 47 -9.36 12.33 13.33
CA THR A 47 -8.14 12.51 14.12
C THR A 47 -7.16 13.46 13.44
N ASN A 48 -6.33 14.12 14.27
CA ASN A 48 -5.19 14.93 13.87
C ASN A 48 -3.88 14.35 14.45
N ALA A 49 -3.87 13.09 14.90
CA ALA A 49 -2.70 12.44 15.46
C ALA A 49 -2.19 11.36 14.50
N HIS A 50 -0.93 11.44 14.06
CA HIS A 50 -0.34 10.55 13.07
C HIS A 50 -0.57 9.07 13.34
N LEU A 51 -0.28 8.60 14.54
CA LEU A 51 -0.46 7.18 14.87
C LEU A 51 -1.92 6.71 14.70
N THR A 52 -2.88 7.51 15.18
CA THR A 52 -4.30 7.18 15.03
C THR A 52 -4.75 7.33 13.59
N GLY A 53 -4.25 8.34 12.87
CA GLY A 53 -4.50 8.55 11.45
C GLY A 53 -4.02 7.38 10.60
N GLN A 54 -2.80 6.90 10.81
CA GLN A 54 -2.27 5.70 10.15
C GLN A 54 -3.12 4.47 10.44
N ILE A 55 -3.52 4.27 11.71
CA ILE A 55 -4.37 3.14 12.08
C ILE A 55 -5.70 3.20 11.32
N VAL A 56 -6.41 4.33 11.37
CA VAL A 56 -7.75 4.44 10.77
C VAL A 56 -7.68 4.40 9.25
N SER A 57 -6.69 5.04 8.63
CA SER A 57 -6.55 5.10 7.17
C SER A 57 -6.22 3.75 6.55
N TRP A 58 -5.52 2.87 7.25
CA TRP A 58 -5.10 1.57 6.70
C TRP A 58 -5.82 0.36 7.27
N SER A 59 -6.67 0.54 8.29
CA SER A 59 -7.49 -0.54 8.84
C SER A 59 -9.00 -0.24 8.86
N GLY A 60 -9.39 1.02 8.70
CA GLY A 60 -10.79 1.46 8.68
C GLY A 60 -11.36 1.76 10.07
N ARG A 61 -10.57 1.73 11.16
CA ARG A 61 -11.07 2.01 12.51
C ARG A 61 -10.00 2.71 13.35
N THR A 62 -10.39 3.74 14.11
CA THR A 62 -9.49 4.50 14.99
C THR A 62 -8.94 3.68 16.16
N SER A 63 -9.71 2.70 16.64
CA SER A 63 -9.23 1.75 17.66
C SER A 63 -8.43 0.64 16.99
N GLY A 64 -7.27 0.29 17.56
CA GLY A 64 -6.43 -0.80 17.06
C GLY A 64 -7.12 -2.17 17.05
N GLY A 65 -6.38 -3.21 16.66
CA GLY A 65 -6.86 -4.59 16.61
C GLY A 65 -7.54 -4.99 15.30
N LEU A 66 -7.39 -4.17 14.25
CA LEU A 66 -7.70 -4.57 12.88
C LEU A 66 -6.42 -4.67 12.05
N PRO A 67 -6.30 -5.70 11.21
CA PRO A 67 -5.19 -5.81 10.25
C PRO A 67 -5.33 -4.76 9.15
N SER A 68 -4.20 -4.43 8.49
CA SER A 68 -4.22 -3.62 7.28
C SER A 68 -4.98 -4.33 6.16
N ILE A 69 -5.49 -3.55 5.20
CA ILE A 69 -6.19 -4.12 4.04
C ILE A 69 -5.27 -5.04 3.23
N THR A 70 -3.99 -4.71 3.13
CA THR A 70 -2.95 -5.51 2.46
C THR A 70 -2.69 -6.83 3.18
N ALA A 71 -2.68 -6.81 4.52
CA ALA A 71 -2.58 -8.04 5.31
C ALA A 71 -3.79 -8.95 5.13
N LEU A 72 -5.00 -8.40 5.10
CA LEU A 72 -6.22 -9.17 4.81
C LEU A 72 -6.19 -9.76 3.41
N ASN A 73 -5.82 -8.97 2.40
CA ASN A 73 -5.71 -9.44 1.03
C ASN A 73 -4.69 -10.58 0.90
N SER A 74 -3.53 -10.43 1.52
CA SER A 74 -2.52 -11.47 1.57
C SER A 74 -3.02 -12.77 2.22
N ALA A 75 -3.74 -12.66 3.34
CA ALA A 75 -4.27 -13.82 4.05
C ALA A 75 -5.33 -14.60 3.24
N VAL A 76 -6.15 -13.89 2.48
CA VAL A 76 -7.27 -14.47 1.72
C VAL A 76 -6.85 -14.90 0.32
N ASN A 77 -6.11 -14.05 -0.40
CA ASN A 77 -5.79 -14.25 -1.82
C ASN A 77 -4.37 -14.75 -2.08
N GLY A 78 -3.52 -14.78 -1.05
CA GLY A 78 -2.13 -15.24 -1.13
C GLY A 78 -1.73 -16.30 -0.10
N PRO A 79 -2.64 -17.20 0.35
CA PRO A 79 -2.25 -18.19 1.36
C PRO A 79 -1.18 -19.13 0.78
N GLY A 80 -0.12 -19.38 1.56
CA GLY A 80 0.96 -20.27 1.16
C GLY A 80 2.00 -19.67 0.23
N LEU A 81 1.87 -18.43 -0.21
CA LEU A 81 2.91 -17.76 -0.98
C LEU A 81 4.13 -17.44 -0.10
N PRO A 82 5.37 -17.67 -0.59
CA PRO A 82 6.59 -17.47 0.20
C PRO A 82 6.76 -16.06 0.77
N LEU A 83 6.37 -15.05 0.02
CA LEU A 83 6.41 -13.64 0.38
C LEU A 83 5.01 -13.01 0.31
N SER A 84 4.00 -13.75 0.77
CA SER A 84 2.57 -13.41 0.60
C SER A 84 2.27 -11.93 0.87
N TYR A 85 2.87 -11.36 1.91
CA TYR A 85 2.76 -9.94 2.26
C TYR A 85 4.14 -9.32 2.46
N ILE A 86 4.48 -8.39 1.58
CA ILE A 86 5.72 -7.61 1.61
C ILE A 86 5.42 -6.24 2.24
N SER A 87 6.31 -5.74 3.10
CA SER A 87 6.20 -4.37 3.62
C SER A 87 7.55 -3.68 3.62
N PHE A 88 7.58 -2.47 3.05
CA PHE A 88 8.70 -1.55 3.11
C PHE A 88 8.51 -0.48 4.19
N GLY A 89 7.56 -0.66 5.07
CA GLY A 89 7.26 0.24 6.18
C GLY A 89 5.81 0.75 6.17
N GLY A 90 5.54 1.80 6.95
CA GLY A 90 4.18 2.29 7.14
C GLY A 90 3.35 1.41 8.09
N PHE A 91 2.04 1.39 7.89
CA PHE A 91 1.11 0.62 8.72
C PHE A 91 0.94 -0.80 8.18
N SER A 92 1.73 -1.73 8.68
CA SER A 92 1.77 -3.14 8.24
C SER A 92 1.26 -4.11 9.32
N ARG A 93 0.19 -3.77 10.01
CA ARG A 93 -0.41 -4.59 11.06
C ARG A 93 -1.10 -5.80 10.49
N THR A 94 -0.70 -6.99 10.95
CA THR A 94 -1.25 -8.26 10.45
C THR A 94 -2.32 -8.86 11.35
N GLU A 95 -2.37 -8.50 12.62
CA GLU A 95 -3.23 -9.13 13.65
C GLU A 95 -3.19 -10.67 13.58
N ARG A 96 -2.06 -11.22 13.14
CA ARG A 96 -1.77 -12.65 13.00
C ARG A 96 -2.56 -13.38 11.90
N VAL A 97 -3.22 -12.68 10.98
CA VAL A 97 -3.89 -13.34 9.84
C VAL A 97 -2.90 -13.82 8.78
N THR A 98 -1.77 -13.14 8.66
CA THR A 98 -0.67 -13.47 7.75
C THR A 98 0.66 -13.09 8.39
N ARG A 99 1.78 -13.37 7.69
CA ARG A 99 3.12 -12.89 8.05
C ARG A 99 3.49 -11.74 7.12
N ALA A 100 3.94 -10.62 7.70
CA ALA A 100 4.59 -9.57 6.93
C ALA A 100 6.09 -9.87 6.79
N THR A 101 6.60 -9.83 5.57
CA THR A 101 8.03 -9.83 5.29
C THR A 101 8.48 -8.37 5.22
N MET A 102 9.13 -7.91 6.29
CA MET A 102 9.67 -6.55 6.36
C MET A 102 10.97 -6.49 5.57
N LEU A 103 11.03 -5.61 4.60
CA LEU A 103 12.15 -5.46 3.68
C LEU A 103 12.76 -4.06 3.75
N SER A 104 14.05 -3.98 3.48
CA SER A 104 14.72 -2.70 3.21
C SER A 104 14.20 -2.12 1.87
N PRO A 105 14.05 -0.80 1.76
CA PRO A 105 13.70 -0.16 0.49
C PRO A 105 14.82 -0.23 -0.56
N GLN A 106 16.02 -0.61 -0.18
CA GLN A 106 17.20 -0.64 -1.05
C GLN A 106 17.41 -2.02 -1.69
N ILE A 107 17.43 -2.08 -3.02
CA ILE A 107 17.53 -3.33 -3.79
C ILE A 107 18.78 -4.14 -3.42
N ASN A 108 19.90 -3.48 -3.18
CA ASN A 108 21.16 -4.16 -2.82
C ASN A 108 21.04 -4.99 -1.54
N GLU A 109 20.36 -4.43 -0.54
CA GLU A 109 20.13 -5.13 0.73
C GLU A 109 19.14 -6.28 0.54
N LEU A 110 18.12 -6.08 -0.32
CA LEU A 110 17.12 -7.10 -0.64
C LEU A 110 17.77 -8.35 -1.24
N LYS A 111 18.66 -8.18 -2.20
CA LYS A 111 19.35 -9.32 -2.83
C LYS A 111 20.12 -10.15 -1.81
N GLN A 112 20.82 -9.49 -0.87
CA GLN A 112 21.55 -10.18 0.19
C GLN A 112 20.61 -10.92 1.16
N LEU A 113 19.45 -10.33 1.51
CA LEU A 113 18.48 -10.97 2.38
C LEU A 113 17.81 -12.19 1.74
N LEU A 114 17.57 -12.14 0.44
CA LEU A 114 16.94 -13.24 -0.31
C LEU A 114 17.92 -14.39 -0.62
N ALA A 115 19.20 -14.09 -0.73
CA ALA A 115 20.25 -15.08 -1.00
C ALA A 115 20.79 -15.66 0.31
N SER A 116 20.04 -16.54 0.96
CA SER A 116 20.29 -17.07 2.30
C SER A 116 21.64 -17.77 2.54
N ASN A 117 22.41 -18.06 1.48
CA ASN A 117 23.74 -18.67 1.57
C ASN A 117 24.85 -17.73 1.05
N VAL A 118 24.59 -16.44 0.88
CA VAL A 118 25.53 -15.50 0.28
C VAL A 118 25.82 -14.35 1.23
N THR A 119 27.10 -14.00 1.37
CA THR A 119 27.57 -12.77 2.02
C THR A 119 28.24 -11.89 0.98
N GLY A 120 28.57 -10.65 1.34
CA GLY A 120 29.39 -9.77 0.48
C GLY A 120 30.77 -10.35 0.09
N GLN A 121 31.17 -11.47 0.69
CA GLN A 121 32.44 -12.20 0.38
C GLN A 121 32.21 -13.53 -0.37
N GLY A 122 30.96 -13.85 -0.74
CA GLY A 122 30.58 -15.07 -1.42
C GLY A 122 29.75 -16.04 -0.57
N PRO A 123 29.53 -17.28 -1.04
CA PRO A 123 28.71 -18.25 -0.32
C PRO A 123 29.33 -18.67 1.02
N ILE A 124 28.48 -18.80 2.05
CA ILE A 124 28.87 -19.21 3.40
C ILE A 124 29.36 -20.68 3.39
N VAL A 125 28.64 -21.52 2.65
CA VAL A 125 29.01 -22.93 2.39
C VAL A 125 28.81 -23.22 0.90
N ASN A 126 29.47 -24.26 0.40
CA ASN A 126 29.27 -24.64 -1.00
C ASN A 126 27.85 -25.12 -1.27
N ALA A 127 27.41 -25.11 -2.54
CA ALA A 127 26.04 -25.40 -2.94
C ALA A 127 25.56 -26.79 -2.52
N ASP A 128 26.45 -27.81 -2.58
CA ASP A 128 26.11 -29.20 -2.21
C ASP A 128 25.85 -29.33 -0.71
N ILE A 129 26.69 -28.73 0.12
CA ILE A 129 26.49 -28.70 1.58
C ILE A 129 25.24 -27.93 1.93
N TRP A 130 24.98 -26.79 1.27
CA TRP A 130 23.77 -26.03 1.49
C TRP A 130 22.50 -26.81 1.13
N GLY A 131 22.53 -27.53 0.02
CA GLY A 131 21.45 -28.43 -0.41
C GLY A 131 21.17 -29.51 0.64
N LEU A 132 22.22 -30.15 1.15
CA LEU A 132 22.09 -31.19 2.19
C LEU A 132 21.51 -30.63 3.50
N ILE A 133 21.98 -29.47 3.97
CA ILE A 133 21.44 -28.78 5.17
C ILE A 133 19.95 -28.54 4.99
N ARG A 134 19.54 -28.05 3.81
CA ARG A 134 18.14 -27.76 3.51
C ARG A 134 17.27 -29.03 3.49
N GLU A 135 17.75 -30.10 2.86
CA GLU A 135 17.04 -31.39 2.86
C GLU A 135 16.82 -31.93 4.27
N ILE A 136 17.83 -31.86 5.13
CA ILE A 136 17.73 -32.25 6.53
C ILE A 136 16.68 -31.42 7.25
N ASN A 137 16.72 -30.09 7.12
CA ASN A 137 15.76 -29.18 7.75
C ASN A 137 14.31 -29.44 7.27
N ILE A 138 14.12 -29.74 5.99
CA ILE A 138 12.80 -30.10 5.44
C ILE A 138 12.31 -31.42 6.02
N SER A 139 13.19 -32.43 6.10
CA SER A 139 12.87 -33.72 6.71
C SER A 139 12.47 -33.56 8.18
N ASP A 140 13.29 -32.86 8.95
CA ASP A 140 13.04 -32.60 10.37
C ASP A 140 11.72 -31.84 10.60
N ALA A 141 11.41 -30.87 9.75
CA ALA A 141 10.15 -30.12 9.83
C ALA A 141 8.93 -31.02 9.53
N ARG A 142 9.03 -31.92 8.57
CA ARG A 142 7.99 -32.92 8.26
C ARG A 142 7.80 -33.91 9.39
N ASP A 143 8.90 -34.45 9.95
CA ASP A 143 8.86 -35.38 11.07
C ASP A 143 8.29 -34.71 12.33
N TYR A 144 8.62 -33.45 12.57
CA TYR A 144 8.02 -32.68 13.64
C TYR A 144 6.49 -32.55 13.47
N LEU A 145 6.03 -32.26 12.27
CA LEU A 145 4.60 -32.11 11.96
C LEU A 145 3.83 -33.45 11.98
N ALA A 146 4.52 -34.58 11.82
CA ALA A 146 3.92 -35.90 11.88
C ALA A 146 3.66 -36.42 13.34
N GLN A 147 4.12 -35.67 14.35
CA GLN A 147 3.90 -36.06 15.75
C GLN A 147 2.43 -35.97 16.15
N GLU A 148 1.86 -37.02 16.75
CA GLU A 148 0.44 -37.12 17.09
C GLU A 148 -0.05 -36.13 18.17
N LYS A 149 0.85 -35.49 18.93
CA LYS A 149 0.51 -34.68 20.12
C LYS A 149 0.84 -33.18 19.96
N LEU A 150 0.86 -32.67 18.76
CA LEU A 150 1.13 -31.24 18.56
C LEU A 150 -0.11 -30.38 18.91
N ILE A 151 0.11 -29.33 19.71
CA ILE A 151 -0.90 -28.32 20.00
C ILE A 151 -1.07 -27.46 18.73
N GLY A 152 -2.29 -27.01 18.41
CA GLY A 152 -2.62 -26.29 17.17
C GLY A 152 -1.73 -25.09 16.84
N GLY A 153 -1.22 -24.36 17.87
CA GLY A 153 -0.24 -23.29 17.67
C GLY A 153 1.10 -23.79 17.11
N ASN A 154 1.57 -24.94 17.59
CA ASN A 154 2.82 -25.56 17.16
C ASN A 154 2.69 -26.16 15.74
N VAL A 155 1.53 -26.72 15.41
CA VAL A 155 1.23 -27.19 14.04
C VAL A 155 1.32 -26.02 13.05
N ARG A 156 0.72 -24.88 13.41
CA ARG A 156 0.74 -23.69 12.54
C ARG A 156 2.17 -23.15 12.35
N LEU A 157 2.97 -23.06 13.42
CA LEU A 157 4.35 -22.62 13.34
C LEU A 157 5.23 -23.59 12.54
N GLY A 158 5.06 -24.90 12.76
CA GLY A 158 5.78 -25.93 12.02
C GLY A 158 5.45 -25.92 10.53
N ARG A 159 4.18 -25.73 10.16
CA ARG A 159 3.77 -25.56 8.76
C ARG A 159 4.40 -24.32 8.14
N ALA A 160 4.31 -23.15 8.80
CA ALA A 160 4.91 -21.92 8.31
C ALA A 160 6.44 -22.03 8.13
N TYR A 161 7.11 -22.78 9.02
CA TYR A 161 8.54 -23.08 8.88
C TYR A 161 8.81 -23.97 7.66
N LEU A 162 8.07 -25.07 7.50
CA LEU A 162 8.21 -25.94 6.34
C LEU A 162 7.93 -25.21 5.02
N GLU A 163 6.87 -24.41 4.97
CA GLU A 163 6.54 -23.57 3.80
C GLU A 163 7.69 -22.58 3.46
N SER A 164 8.32 -21.98 4.47
CA SER A 164 9.45 -21.08 4.24
C SER A 164 10.69 -21.82 3.70
N LEU A 165 10.93 -23.07 4.12
CA LEU A 165 12.01 -23.90 3.58
C LEU A 165 11.74 -24.33 2.13
N LEU A 166 10.49 -24.69 1.82
CA LEU A 166 10.08 -25.08 0.47
C LEU A 166 10.10 -23.89 -0.49
N GLY A 167 9.72 -22.70 -0.04
CA GLY A 167 9.75 -21.46 -0.85
C GLY A 167 11.13 -20.87 -1.09
N THR A 168 12.20 -21.49 -0.60
CA THR A 168 13.55 -20.91 -0.69
C THR A 168 14.08 -20.86 -2.13
N ASP A 169 13.69 -21.78 -2.99
CA ASP A 169 14.16 -21.82 -4.38
C ASP A 169 13.51 -20.71 -5.20
N GLU A 170 12.22 -20.52 -5.05
CA GLU A 170 11.47 -19.44 -5.72
C GLU A 170 11.95 -18.06 -5.26
N ILE A 171 12.26 -17.92 -3.96
CA ILE A 171 12.86 -16.69 -3.42
C ILE A 171 14.25 -16.45 -4.01
N ARG A 172 15.04 -17.50 -4.18
CA ARG A 172 16.38 -17.41 -4.83
C ARG A 172 16.24 -17.00 -6.29
N GLU A 173 15.32 -17.59 -7.04
CA GLU A 173 15.03 -17.17 -8.42
C GLU A 173 14.62 -15.69 -8.52
N LEU A 174 13.92 -15.16 -7.52
CA LEU A 174 13.64 -13.74 -7.44
C LEU A 174 14.92 -12.94 -7.20
N ALA A 175 15.78 -13.39 -6.28
CA ALA A 175 17.07 -12.74 -6.04
C ALA A 175 17.95 -12.69 -7.29
N ASP A 176 17.94 -13.75 -8.10
CA ASP A 176 18.68 -13.83 -9.37
C ASP A 176 18.13 -12.87 -10.45
N LYS A 177 16.87 -12.47 -10.33
CA LYS A 177 16.25 -11.46 -11.21
C LYS A 177 16.53 -10.02 -10.78
N LEU A 178 17.09 -9.82 -9.59
CA LEU A 178 17.50 -8.51 -9.12
C LEU A 178 18.89 -8.15 -9.67
N PRO A 179 19.21 -6.88 -9.88
CA PRO A 179 20.51 -6.44 -10.38
C PRO A 179 21.66 -6.92 -9.51
N ASP A 180 22.79 -7.30 -10.12
CA ASP A 180 23.97 -7.80 -9.40
C ASP A 180 24.73 -6.69 -8.70
N GLU A 181 24.81 -5.53 -9.31
CA GLU A 181 25.55 -4.38 -8.80
C GLU A 181 24.71 -3.10 -8.83
N GLY A 182 24.96 -2.24 -7.87
CA GLY A 182 24.29 -0.96 -7.77
C GLY A 182 22.79 -1.08 -7.45
N ASN A 183 22.07 0.00 -7.64
CA ASN A 183 20.63 0.09 -7.32
C ASN A 183 19.73 -0.25 -8.53
N GLY A 184 20.19 -1.09 -9.46
CA GLY A 184 19.41 -1.48 -10.64
C GLY A 184 19.15 -0.34 -11.63
N GLY A 185 20.07 0.63 -11.69
CA GLY A 185 19.90 1.86 -12.49
C GLY A 185 19.18 2.99 -11.77
N PHE A 186 18.73 2.75 -10.53
CA PHE A 186 18.14 3.78 -9.70
C PHE A 186 19.20 4.59 -8.94
N SER A 187 18.94 5.87 -8.72
CA SER A 187 19.69 6.66 -7.75
C SER A 187 19.36 6.25 -6.32
N GLN A 188 20.20 6.60 -5.34
CA GLN A 188 19.99 6.21 -3.93
C GLN A 188 18.73 6.81 -3.31
N ASP A 189 18.25 7.92 -3.84
CA ASP A 189 17.08 8.68 -3.43
C ASP A 189 15.78 8.20 -4.10
N GLU A 190 15.84 7.37 -5.16
CA GLU A 190 14.66 6.82 -5.83
C GLU A 190 14.07 5.59 -5.11
N LEU A 191 13.97 5.66 -3.78
CA LEU A 191 13.57 4.51 -2.95
C LEU A 191 12.19 3.96 -3.28
N LEU A 192 11.21 4.82 -3.61
CA LEU A 192 9.87 4.35 -3.97
C LEU A 192 9.86 3.58 -5.29
N LYS A 193 10.67 3.98 -6.27
CA LYS A 193 10.81 3.23 -7.53
C LYS A 193 11.49 1.87 -7.30
N GLN A 194 12.47 1.80 -6.40
CA GLN A 194 13.12 0.53 -6.02
C GLN A 194 12.13 -0.43 -5.36
N GLN A 195 11.31 0.06 -4.42
CA GLN A 195 10.24 -0.72 -3.79
C GLN A 195 9.23 -1.21 -4.83
N ALA A 196 8.79 -0.33 -5.75
CA ALA A 196 7.86 -0.67 -6.82
C ALA A 196 8.42 -1.74 -7.76
N PHE A 197 9.68 -1.61 -8.16
CA PHE A 197 10.37 -2.62 -8.96
C PHE A 197 10.34 -3.99 -8.29
N PHE A 198 10.74 -4.06 -7.02
CA PHE A 198 10.75 -5.31 -6.27
C PHE A 198 9.34 -5.91 -6.14
N ALA A 199 8.36 -5.10 -5.76
CA ALA A 199 6.97 -5.56 -5.61
C ALA A 199 6.44 -6.15 -6.93
N VAL A 200 6.67 -5.46 -8.06
CA VAL A 200 6.27 -5.95 -9.39
C VAL A 200 6.95 -7.27 -9.73
N LYS A 201 8.26 -7.41 -9.47
CA LYS A 201 8.98 -8.68 -9.71
C LYS A 201 8.46 -9.81 -8.82
N ALA A 202 8.15 -9.54 -7.56
CA ALA A 202 7.56 -10.52 -6.65
C ALA A 202 6.15 -10.96 -7.10
N PHE A 203 5.31 -10.02 -7.54
CA PHE A 203 3.98 -10.32 -8.09
C PHE A 203 4.06 -11.10 -9.40
N GLN A 204 4.94 -10.68 -10.32
CA GLN A 204 5.16 -11.36 -11.60
C GLN A 204 5.63 -12.82 -11.41
N SER A 205 6.46 -13.05 -10.39
CA SER A 205 6.96 -14.39 -10.05
C SER A 205 5.96 -15.23 -9.24
N GLY A 206 4.77 -14.69 -8.90
CA GLY A 206 3.78 -15.41 -8.10
C GLY A 206 4.16 -15.63 -6.64
N LEU A 207 5.09 -14.84 -6.11
CA LEU A 207 5.61 -14.99 -4.74
C LEU A 207 4.87 -14.15 -3.72
N SER A 208 4.19 -13.09 -4.16
CA SER A 208 3.48 -12.17 -3.29
C SER A 208 2.07 -11.86 -3.82
N ALA A 209 1.15 -11.55 -2.89
CA ALA A 209 -0.20 -11.10 -3.18
C ALA A 209 -0.43 -9.64 -2.76
N SER A 210 0.40 -9.10 -1.89
CA SER A 210 0.26 -7.73 -1.36
C SER A 210 1.60 -7.10 -1.01
N ALA A 211 1.70 -5.80 -1.24
CA ALA A 211 2.85 -5.02 -0.81
C ALA A 211 2.42 -3.67 -0.24
N ASP A 212 3.05 -3.25 0.86
CA ASP A 212 3.01 -1.88 1.33
C ASP A 212 4.29 -1.17 0.87
N LEU A 213 4.10 -0.13 0.07
CA LEU A 213 5.18 0.78 -0.33
C LEU A 213 5.14 2.01 0.57
N ASN A 214 6.30 2.48 0.98
CA ASN A 214 6.43 3.62 1.86
C ASN A 214 7.09 4.79 1.14
N VAL A 215 6.38 5.91 1.04
CA VAL A 215 6.94 7.15 0.49
C VAL A 215 7.83 7.77 1.56
N MET A 216 9.13 7.65 1.39
CA MET A 216 10.13 8.22 2.31
C MET A 216 10.38 9.69 1.97
N SER A 217 9.36 10.53 2.20
CA SER A 217 9.39 11.96 1.96
C SER A 217 8.56 12.70 3.00
N ASN A 218 8.82 13.99 3.19
CA ASN A 218 8.18 14.78 4.24
C ASN A 218 6.87 15.41 3.77
N PHE A 219 5.74 14.76 4.05
CA PHE A 219 4.41 15.34 3.90
C PHE A 219 3.93 16.10 5.15
N ASP A 220 4.66 16.00 6.26
CA ASP A 220 4.34 16.67 7.52
C ASP A 220 4.92 18.10 7.56
N SER A 221 4.54 18.92 6.60
CA SER A 221 5.09 20.23 6.28
C SER A 221 4.55 21.34 7.20
N HIS A 222 5.04 21.37 8.44
CA HIS A 222 4.74 22.43 9.41
C HIS A 222 5.45 23.77 9.13
N ASP A 223 6.40 23.77 8.21
CA ASP A 223 7.06 24.94 7.64
C ASP A 223 7.24 24.75 6.13
N ASN A 224 7.53 25.80 5.38
CA ASN A 224 7.81 25.75 3.93
C ASN A 224 6.90 24.80 3.12
N ASN A 225 5.61 24.75 3.44
CA ASN A 225 4.66 23.76 2.92
C ASN A 225 4.72 23.60 1.39
N ASP A 226 4.80 24.69 0.65
CA ASP A 226 4.70 24.62 -0.81
C ASP A 226 5.89 23.88 -1.45
N THR A 227 7.10 24.12 -0.93
CA THR A 227 8.32 23.43 -1.40
C THR A 227 8.30 21.96 -0.97
N GLU A 228 8.06 21.68 0.32
CA GLU A 228 8.06 20.31 0.84
C GLU A 228 6.97 19.44 0.20
N GLN A 229 5.77 20.00 0.00
CA GLN A 229 4.70 19.27 -0.70
C GLN A 229 5.01 19.06 -2.17
N ALA A 230 5.65 20.02 -2.87
CA ALA A 230 6.04 19.86 -4.27
C ALA A 230 7.04 18.73 -4.44
N ASP A 231 8.07 18.69 -3.61
CA ASP A 231 9.11 17.66 -3.64
C ASP A 231 8.51 16.28 -3.29
N SER A 232 7.73 16.21 -2.22
CA SER A 232 7.10 14.96 -1.77
C SER A 232 6.08 14.41 -2.78
N LEU A 233 5.26 15.27 -3.39
CA LEU A 233 4.33 14.89 -4.46
C LEU A 233 5.07 14.43 -5.72
N SER A 234 6.22 15.01 -6.03
CA SER A 234 7.05 14.57 -7.15
C SER A 234 7.57 13.15 -6.91
N VAL A 235 8.11 12.88 -5.73
CA VAL A 235 8.57 11.52 -5.34
C VAL A 235 7.41 10.52 -5.42
N LEU A 236 6.25 10.85 -4.86
CA LEU A 236 5.06 9.98 -4.86
C LEU A 236 4.59 9.69 -6.29
N THR A 237 4.39 10.73 -7.10
CA THR A 237 3.83 10.59 -8.45
C THR A 237 4.79 9.89 -9.40
N GLU A 238 6.11 10.14 -9.27
CA GLU A 238 7.15 9.41 -10.03
C GLU A 238 7.20 7.93 -9.65
N GLY A 239 7.09 7.62 -8.37
CA GLY A 239 7.11 6.23 -7.91
C GLY A 239 5.88 5.45 -8.40
N ILE A 240 4.70 6.06 -8.36
CA ILE A 240 3.47 5.44 -8.88
C ILE A 240 3.51 5.31 -10.41
N ASP A 241 4.03 6.33 -11.10
CA ASP A 241 4.23 6.30 -12.56
C ASP A 241 5.12 5.12 -12.95
N TYR A 242 6.26 4.99 -12.28
CA TYR A 242 7.18 3.86 -12.45
C TYR A 242 6.51 2.50 -12.13
N LEU A 243 5.73 2.42 -11.04
CA LEU A 243 5.01 1.19 -10.68
C LEU A 243 4.12 0.68 -11.82
N TRP A 244 3.36 1.58 -12.44
CA TRP A 244 2.48 1.25 -13.56
C TRP A 244 3.26 0.85 -14.81
N ASP A 245 4.33 1.57 -15.16
CA ASP A 245 5.20 1.23 -16.30
C ASP A 245 5.84 -0.16 -16.11
N ALA A 246 6.38 -0.42 -14.93
CA ALA A 246 6.96 -1.72 -14.59
C ALA A 246 5.91 -2.85 -14.61
N ALA A 247 4.67 -2.57 -14.16
CA ALA A 247 3.58 -3.54 -14.18
C ALA A 247 3.10 -3.85 -15.62
N GLU A 248 3.06 -2.83 -16.50
CA GLU A 248 2.76 -3.02 -17.94
C GLU A 248 3.85 -3.87 -18.60
N GLU A 249 5.12 -3.55 -18.37
CA GLU A 249 6.26 -4.33 -18.89
C GLU A 249 6.24 -5.78 -18.39
N ALA A 250 5.86 -5.99 -17.13
CA ALA A 250 5.76 -7.31 -16.51
C ALA A 250 4.49 -8.09 -16.93
N GLY A 251 3.55 -7.46 -17.65
CA GLY A 251 2.30 -8.08 -18.10
C GLY A 251 1.32 -8.36 -16.94
N ILE A 252 1.36 -7.57 -15.85
CA ILE A 252 0.48 -7.73 -14.68
C ILE A 252 -0.39 -6.51 -14.38
N ALA A 253 -0.31 -5.46 -15.19
CA ALA A 253 -1.01 -4.20 -14.94
C ALA A 253 -2.55 -4.35 -14.84
N ASP A 254 -3.13 -5.31 -15.53
CA ASP A 254 -4.56 -5.64 -15.50
C ASP A 254 -5.01 -6.38 -14.22
N ARG A 255 -4.06 -6.75 -13.35
CA ARG A 255 -4.30 -7.44 -12.08
C ARG A 255 -3.85 -6.63 -10.87
N LEU A 256 -3.48 -5.38 -11.10
CA LEU A 256 -2.92 -4.51 -10.07
C LEU A 256 -4.02 -3.58 -9.53
N PHE A 257 -4.26 -3.67 -8.22
CA PHE A 257 -5.12 -2.75 -7.46
C PHE A 257 -4.23 -1.92 -6.53
N VAL A 258 -4.16 -0.62 -6.75
CA VAL A 258 -3.30 0.30 -6.00
C VAL A 258 -4.14 1.24 -5.16
N VAL A 259 -3.80 1.37 -3.88
CA VAL A 259 -4.43 2.31 -2.96
C VAL A 259 -3.37 3.29 -2.46
N VAL A 260 -3.61 4.57 -2.65
CA VAL A 260 -2.79 5.66 -2.12
C VAL A 260 -3.63 6.44 -1.11
N GLY A 261 -3.10 6.62 0.07
CA GLY A 261 -3.77 7.35 1.15
C GLY A 261 -2.75 7.99 2.09
N SER A 262 -3.26 8.83 2.95
CA SER A 262 -2.51 9.48 4.01
C SER A 262 -3.25 9.30 5.33
N ASP A 263 -2.57 9.57 6.44
CA ASP A 263 -3.14 9.54 7.78
C ASP A 263 -4.21 10.63 7.99
N PHE A 264 -4.02 11.81 7.40
CA PHE A 264 -4.95 12.94 7.32
C PHE A 264 -4.38 13.97 6.32
N SER A 265 -4.93 15.19 6.26
CA SER A 265 -4.41 16.25 5.40
C SER A 265 -3.88 17.45 6.17
N ARG A 266 -3.66 18.56 5.47
CA ARG A 266 -3.17 19.82 6.00
C ARG A 266 -4.28 20.87 6.03
N THR A 267 -4.16 21.82 6.96
CA THR A 267 -5.09 22.96 7.05
C THR A 267 -5.18 23.73 5.73
N PRO A 268 -6.35 24.30 5.41
CA PRO A 268 -6.50 25.13 4.21
C PRO A 268 -5.65 26.40 4.23
N PHE A 269 -5.22 26.86 5.41
CA PHE A 269 -4.48 28.10 5.62
C PHE A 269 -3.06 27.81 6.13
N TYR A 270 -2.16 28.77 5.88
CA TYR A 270 -0.78 28.70 6.37
C TYR A 270 -0.69 29.14 7.84
N ASN A 271 0.23 28.51 8.57
CA ASN A 271 0.67 28.94 9.89
C ASN A 271 1.77 30.03 9.79
N SER A 272 2.30 30.47 10.94
CA SER A 272 3.30 31.54 11.00
C SER A 272 4.67 31.17 10.41
N ALA A 273 4.94 29.87 10.19
CA ALA A 273 6.18 29.34 9.59
C ALA A 273 6.02 29.00 8.10
N GLU A 274 5.00 29.53 7.44
CA GLU A 274 4.66 29.21 6.05
C GLU A 274 4.36 27.71 5.82
N GLY A 275 4.11 26.98 6.90
CA GLY A 275 3.68 25.60 6.90
C GLY A 275 2.17 25.48 7.00
N LYS A 276 1.70 24.25 7.10
CA LYS A 276 0.28 23.93 7.36
C LYS A 276 0.19 22.87 8.44
N ASP A 277 -0.77 23.04 9.35
CA ASP A 277 -0.99 22.12 10.45
C ASP A 277 -1.89 20.95 10.07
N HIS A 278 -2.11 20.02 10.99
CA HIS A 278 -2.91 18.82 10.78
C HIS A 278 -4.40 19.13 10.55
N TRP A 279 -5.02 18.43 9.61
CA TRP A 279 -6.45 18.56 9.32
C TRP A 279 -7.10 17.19 9.14
N PRO A 280 -8.24 16.90 9.83
CA PRO A 280 -8.77 15.55 9.94
C PRO A 280 -9.45 14.98 8.68
N TYR A 281 -9.48 15.71 7.59
CA TYR A 281 -10.05 15.26 6.34
C TYR A 281 -8.96 14.88 5.36
N GLY A 282 -9.08 13.71 4.75
CA GLY A 282 -8.14 13.20 3.78
C GLY A 282 -8.80 12.77 2.47
N SER A 283 -8.03 12.07 1.66
CA SER A 283 -8.50 11.50 0.39
C SER A 283 -7.87 10.14 0.16
N TYR A 284 -8.56 9.28 -0.59
CA TYR A 284 -7.98 8.08 -1.16
C TYR A 284 -7.92 8.22 -2.67
N MET A 285 -6.81 7.78 -3.25
CA MET A 285 -6.70 7.53 -4.67
C MET A 285 -6.59 6.02 -4.86
N ILE A 286 -7.56 5.45 -5.58
CA ILE A 286 -7.61 4.02 -5.87
C ILE A 286 -7.43 3.86 -7.37
N MET A 287 -6.52 2.98 -7.78
CA MET A 287 -6.17 2.84 -9.18
C MET A 287 -6.27 1.39 -9.62
N GLU A 288 -6.95 1.17 -10.73
CA GLU A 288 -7.06 -0.13 -11.40
C GLU A 288 -7.26 0.08 -12.90
N LYS A 289 -6.57 -0.70 -13.72
CA LYS A 289 -6.65 -0.59 -15.18
C LYS A 289 -7.92 -1.24 -15.70
N GLY A 290 -8.72 -0.46 -16.44
CA GLY A 290 -9.91 -0.95 -17.12
C GLY A 290 -11.12 -1.22 -16.24
N ALA A 291 -11.09 -0.80 -14.96
CA ALA A 291 -12.22 -0.95 -14.07
C ALA A 291 -13.32 0.09 -14.35
N ASN A 292 -14.58 -0.29 -14.14
CA ASN A 292 -15.74 0.56 -14.45
C ASN A 292 -15.88 1.77 -13.53
N PHE A 293 -15.30 1.72 -12.33
CA PHE A 293 -15.40 2.75 -11.31
C PHE A 293 -14.36 3.87 -11.46
N THR A 294 -13.45 3.78 -12.43
CA THR A 294 -12.34 4.72 -12.62
C THR A 294 -12.72 5.96 -13.42
N ASN A 295 -11.78 6.89 -13.61
CA ASN A 295 -12.03 8.23 -14.16
C ASN A 295 -13.15 8.97 -13.41
N ARG A 296 -13.13 8.88 -12.08
CA ARG A 296 -14.23 9.33 -11.22
C ARG A 296 -13.73 10.01 -9.96
N VAL A 297 -14.46 11.02 -9.52
CA VAL A 297 -14.26 11.69 -8.22
C VAL A 297 -15.54 11.57 -7.43
N ILE A 298 -15.45 11.12 -6.17
CA ILE A 298 -16.57 10.99 -5.24
C ILE A 298 -16.28 11.83 -4.02
N GLY A 299 -17.31 12.50 -3.50
CA GLY A 299 -17.20 13.38 -2.35
C GLY A 299 -16.51 14.71 -2.68
N GLY A 300 -16.19 15.45 -1.66
CA GLY A 300 -15.61 16.78 -1.77
C GLY A 300 -15.53 17.45 -0.42
N THR A 301 -14.96 18.66 -0.42
CA THR A 301 -14.87 19.52 0.76
C THR A 301 -15.49 20.89 0.47
N ASP A 302 -15.94 21.57 1.50
CA ASP A 302 -16.27 22.99 1.42
C ASP A 302 -15.01 23.86 1.36
N GLU A 303 -15.17 25.18 1.31
CA GLU A 303 -14.07 26.14 1.26
C GLU A 303 -13.16 26.13 2.51
N ARG A 304 -13.61 25.52 3.60
CA ARG A 304 -12.84 25.31 4.83
C ARG A 304 -12.25 23.92 4.93
N GLN A 305 -12.31 23.16 3.83
CA GLN A 305 -11.89 21.76 3.76
C GLN A 305 -12.59 20.80 4.75
N PHE A 306 -13.85 21.09 5.12
CA PHE A 306 -14.68 20.10 5.79
C PHE A 306 -15.34 19.18 4.77
N GLY A 307 -15.33 17.87 5.05
CA GLY A 307 -15.94 16.88 4.18
C GLY A 307 -17.45 17.11 4.01
N LEU A 308 -17.89 17.12 2.76
CA LEU A 308 -19.30 17.21 2.40
C LEU A 308 -19.98 15.85 2.55
N LYS A 309 -21.28 15.86 2.78
CA LYS A 309 -22.07 14.64 2.86
C LYS A 309 -22.36 14.09 1.47
N VAL A 310 -22.37 12.76 1.37
CA VAL A 310 -22.59 12.01 0.14
C VAL A 310 -23.71 11.00 0.36
N ASP A 311 -24.61 10.87 -0.60
CA ASP A 311 -25.61 9.81 -0.61
C ASP A 311 -24.92 8.47 -0.87
N PRO A 312 -25.03 7.46 0.02
CA PRO A 312 -24.30 6.21 -0.12
C PRO A 312 -24.65 5.38 -1.35
N SER A 313 -25.85 5.56 -1.88
CA SER A 313 -26.36 4.78 -3.02
C SER A 313 -26.05 5.42 -4.37
N THR A 314 -26.19 6.75 -4.48
CA THR A 314 -25.95 7.49 -5.72
C THR A 314 -24.53 8.02 -5.84
N LEU A 315 -23.82 8.15 -4.70
CA LEU A 315 -22.49 8.74 -4.57
C LEU A 315 -22.41 10.23 -4.93
N GLU A 316 -23.57 10.87 -5.01
CA GLU A 316 -23.70 12.31 -5.25
C GLU A 316 -23.68 13.10 -3.92
N LEU A 317 -23.24 14.36 -3.99
CA LEU A 317 -23.29 15.25 -2.83
C LEU A 317 -24.74 15.47 -2.40
N SER A 318 -25.03 15.29 -1.10
CA SER A 318 -26.38 15.36 -0.58
C SER A 318 -26.41 15.81 0.88
N ASN A 319 -27.21 16.81 1.20
CA ASN A 319 -27.39 17.26 2.59
C ASN A 319 -28.01 16.19 3.50
N SER A 320 -28.77 15.26 2.94
CA SER A 320 -29.34 14.12 3.66
C SER A 320 -28.44 12.90 3.70
N GLY A 321 -27.31 12.92 3.00
CA GLY A 321 -26.31 11.86 2.99
C GLY A 321 -25.46 11.82 4.25
N SER A 322 -24.41 11.01 4.20
CA SER A 322 -23.47 10.80 5.30
C SER A 322 -22.07 11.29 4.93
N ARG A 323 -21.27 11.60 5.93
CA ARG A 323 -19.84 11.84 5.75
C ARG A 323 -19.13 10.52 5.41
N ILE A 324 -18.21 10.58 4.47
CA ILE A 324 -17.38 9.43 4.16
C ILE A 324 -16.34 9.26 5.29
N LEU A 325 -16.24 8.06 5.83
CA LEU A 325 -15.25 7.65 6.82
C LEU A 325 -14.29 6.63 6.20
N PRO A 326 -13.06 6.46 6.71
CA PRO A 326 -12.18 5.38 6.28
C PRO A 326 -12.81 3.99 6.37
N SER A 327 -13.67 3.75 7.37
CA SER A 327 -14.42 2.50 7.52
C SER A 327 -15.32 2.19 6.31
N HIS A 328 -15.99 3.20 5.73
CA HIS A 328 -16.79 3.02 4.51
C HIS A 328 -15.91 2.61 3.31
N VAL A 329 -14.74 3.25 3.16
CA VAL A 329 -13.79 2.92 2.10
C VAL A 329 -13.27 1.50 2.28
N HIS A 330 -12.88 1.12 3.49
CA HIS A 330 -12.42 -0.23 3.81
C HIS A 330 -13.50 -1.29 3.64
N SER A 331 -14.75 -1.00 4.03
CA SER A 331 -15.89 -1.90 3.82
C SER A 331 -16.09 -2.18 2.32
N ALA A 332 -16.08 -1.13 1.50
CA ALA A 332 -16.21 -1.25 0.06
C ALA A 332 -15.02 -2.00 -0.58
N MET A 333 -13.76 -1.69 -0.17
CA MET A 333 -12.58 -2.42 -0.64
C MET A 333 -12.62 -3.91 -0.28
N ARG A 334 -13.02 -4.25 0.96
CA ARG A 334 -13.14 -5.66 1.38
C ARG A 334 -14.16 -6.42 0.52
N SER A 335 -15.29 -5.78 0.23
CA SER A 335 -16.32 -6.38 -0.63
C SER A 335 -15.83 -6.53 -2.08
N TYR A 336 -15.21 -5.49 -2.64
CA TYR A 336 -14.67 -5.50 -4.01
C TYR A 336 -13.60 -6.57 -4.20
N LEU A 337 -12.66 -6.68 -3.27
CA LEU A 337 -11.59 -7.68 -3.29
C LEU A 337 -12.05 -9.09 -2.85
N GLY A 338 -13.34 -9.27 -2.52
CA GLY A 338 -13.91 -10.55 -2.10
C GLY A 338 -13.46 -11.02 -0.72
N LEU A 339 -12.87 -10.14 0.09
CA LEU A 339 -12.32 -10.48 1.41
C LEU A 339 -13.41 -10.78 2.44
N ASP A 340 -14.56 -10.13 2.35
CA ASP A 340 -15.73 -10.28 3.22
C ASP A 340 -16.38 -11.68 3.15
N ARG A 341 -16.04 -12.47 2.14
CA ARG A 341 -16.49 -13.86 1.98
C ARG A 341 -15.64 -14.87 2.77
N SER A 342 -14.51 -14.44 3.31
CA SER A 342 -13.57 -15.32 4.02
C SER A 342 -13.85 -15.31 5.53
N GLU A 343 -13.92 -16.50 6.13
CA GLU A 343 -14.03 -16.66 7.58
C GLU A 343 -12.85 -16.01 8.34
N LEU A 344 -11.70 -15.84 7.69
CA LEU A 344 -10.54 -15.16 8.27
C LEU A 344 -10.80 -13.68 8.59
N VAL A 345 -11.78 -13.05 7.93
CA VAL A 345 -12.12 -11.64 8.09
C VAL A 345 -13.19 -11.42 9.15
N ASN A 346 -13.99 -12.44 9.48
CA ASN A 346 -15.07 -12.35 10.46
C ASN A 346 -14.67 -11.80 11.85
N PRO A 347 -13.46 -12.10 12.39
CA PRO A 347 -13.03 -11.52 13.66
C PRO A 347 -12.75 -10.02 13.64
N PHE A 348 -12.73 -9.42 12.46
CA PHE A 348 -12.32 -8.03 12.24
C PHE A 348 -13.46 -7.17 11.62
N PRO A 349 -14.62 -7.07 12.26
CA PRO A 349 -15.75 -6.33 11.70
C PRO A 349 -15.44 -4.83 11.66
N LEU A 350 -15.96 -4.17 10.63
CA LEU A 350 -16.12 -2.73 10.57
C LEU A 350 -17.52 -2.39 11.08
N ASN A 351 -17.61 -1.37 11.95
CA ASN A 351 -18.87 -1.01 12.61
C ASN A 351 -19.73 -0.05 11.76
N ASP A 352 -19.69 -0.20 10.44
CA ASP A 352 -20.43 0.67 9.54
C ASP A 352 -21.86 0.17 9.39
N THR A 353 -22.80 1.08 9.51
CA THR A 353 -24.21 0.85 9.23
C THR A 353 -24.57 1.16 7.78
N GLU A 354 -23.73 1.96 7.10
CA GLU A 354 -23.94 2.43 5.72
C GLU A 354 -22.96 1.79 4.76
N LYS A 355 -23.44 1.45 3.57
CA LYS A 355 -22.62 0.88 2.50
C LYS A 355 -22.56 1.84 1.33
N PHE A 356 -21.35 2.29 1.02
CA PHE A 356 -21.08 3.09 -0.15
C PHE A 356 -20.64 2.19 -1.31
N ASN A 357 -21.28 2.32 -2.47
CA ASN A 357 -20.98 1.50 -3.65
C ASN A 357 -19.85 2.12 -4.50
N PHE A 358 -18.69 2.40 -3.91
CA PHE A 358 -17.59 3.10 -4.59
C PHE A 358 -17.11 2.39 -5.87
N PHE A 359 -17.23 1.08 -5.94
CA PHE A 359 -16.72 0.22 -7.01
C PHE A 359 -17.81 -0.30 -7.96
N SER A 360 -18.95 0.37 -8.03
CA SER A 360 -20.04 0.04 -8.96
C SER A 360 -19.99 0.89 -10.22
#